data_d52f574ec13bd64891cb7048ec9107eb
#
_entry.id   d52f574ec13bd64891cb7048ec9107eb
#
_cell.length_a   1.000
_cell.length_b   1.000
_cell.length_c   1.000
_cell.angle_alpha   90.00
_cell.angle_beta   90.00
_cell.angle_gamma   90.00
#
_symmetry.space_group_name_H-M   'P 1'
#
loop_
_entity.id
_entity.type
_entity.pdbx_description
1 polymer ?
#
loop_
_entity_poly.entity_id
_entity_poly.type
_entity_poly.pdbx_seq_one_letter_code
_entity_poly.pdbx_strand_id
1 'polypeptide(L)'
;MIKYTTSMITFAEIPDEICLSFNISNCQNNCIGCHSAELRQDIGTELSSELLSELISKNDGITCVLFLGEGKDQKALISLAETVKKSGLKAALYSGRLTEEIEGCLWETFDYLKAGPYIVEFGPLNKETTNQKLFKINKKNNIFEKEDITFKFWKKNGEIY
;
A
#
# COMPACT_ATOMS: atom_id res chain seq x y z
N MET A 1 -7.84 12.63 -9.37
CA MET A 1 -7.35 11.60 -10.34
C MET A 1 -6.12 10.90 -9.77
N ILE A 2 -6.11 9.59 -9.78
CA ILE A 2 -4.94 8.77 -9.43
C ILE A 2 -4.32 8.26 -10.73
N LYS A 3 -3.01 8.36 -10.85
CA LYS A 3 -2.24 7.81 -11.97
C LYS A 3 -1.24 6.77 -11.50
N TYR A 4 -0.98 5.79 -12.32
CA TYR A 4 0.01 4.76 -12.06
C TYR A 4 0.95 4.60 -13.26
N THR A 5 2.17 4.19 -12.99
CA THR A 5 3.19 3.96 -14.02
C THR A 5 3.28 2.50 -14.42
N THR A 6 3.22 1.61 -13.44
CA THR A 6 3.31 0.16 -13.64
C THR A 6 2.36 -0.59 -12.70
N SER A 7 1.93 -1.75 -13.13
CA SER A 7 1.23 -2.71 -12.29
C SER A 7 1.89 -4.07 -12.40
N MET A 8 1.92 -4.82 -11.30
CA MET A 8 2.53 -6.14 -11.26
C MET A 8 1.93 -6.98 -10.13
N ILE A 9 2.06 -8.29 -10.25
CA ILE A 9 1.72 -9.21 -9.16
C ILE A 9 2.91 -9.28 -8.22
N THR A 10 2.68 -9.06 -6.93
CA THR A 10 3.70 -9.11 -5.88
C THR A 10 3.28 -10.04 -4.75
N PHE A 11 4.26 -10.67 -4.11
CA PHE A 11 4.04 -11.69 -3.09
C PHE A 11 4.66 -11.34 -1.73
N ALA A 12 5.48 -10.29 -1.69
CA ALA A 12 6.32 -9.98 -0.52
C ALA A 12 5.97 -8.66 0.16
N GLU A 13 5.20 -7.79 -0.49
CA GLU A 13 4.88 -6.45 0.05
C GLU A 13 3.84 -6.49 1.15
N ILE A 14 2.89 -7.40 1.07
CA ILE A 14 1.91 -7.64 2.14
C ILE A 14 2.03 -9.11 2.54
N PRO A 15 2.43 -9.42 3.77
CA PRO A 15 2.54 -10.80 4.23
C PRO A 15 1.23 -11.57 4.08
N ASP A 16 1.33 -12.80 3.60
CA ASP A 16 0.21 -13.73 3.40
C ASP A 16 -0.80 -13.33 2.31
N GLU A 17 -0.49 -12.32 1.50
CA GLU A 17 -1.37 -11.86 0.43
C GLU A 17 -0.67 -11.96 -0.94
N ILE A 18 -1.48 -12.20 -1.97
CA ILE A 18 -1.06 -12.09 -3.38
C ILE A 18 -1.64 -10.78 -3.90
N CYS A 19 -0.78 -9.82 -4.18
CA CYS A 19 -1.19 -8.46 -4.49
C CYS A 19 -1.11 -8.15 -5.98
N LEU A 20 -2.14 -7.51 -6.53
CA LEU A 20 -2.02 -6.67 -7.71
C LEU A 20 -1.56 -5.30 -7.23
N SER A 21 -0.32 -4.94 -7.52
CA SER A 21 0.35 -3.75 -7.00
C SER A 21 0.48 -2.68 -8.07
N PHE A 22 0.17 -1.44 -7.71
CA PHE A 22 0.24 -0.28 -8.60
C PHE A 22 1.26 0.72 -8.07
N ASN A 23 2.23 1.10 -8.89
CA ASN A 23 3.12 2.22 -8.59
C ASN A 23 2.39 3.53 -8.88
N ILE A 24 1.99 4.22 -7.83
CA ILE A 24 1.22 5.46 -7.93
C ILE A 24 2.17 6.65 -8.07
N SER A 25 1.91 7.50 -9.06
CA SER A 25 2.66 8.73 -9.30
C SER A 25 2.11 9.91 -8.48
N ASN A 26 2.70 11.08 -8.64
CA ASN A 26 2.41 12.28 -7.87
C ASN A 26 2.68 12.11 -6.36
N CYS A 27 3.70 11.33 -6.01
CA CYS A 27 4.11 11.16 -4.62
C CYS A 27 4.49 12.49 -4.00
N GLN A 28 3.87 12.87 -2.88
CA GLN A 28 4.10 14.13 -2.19
C GLN A 28 5.25 14.07 -1.18
N ASN A 29 5.81 12.87 -0.96
CA ASN A 29 6.95 12.69 -0.07
C ASN A 29 8.27 12.87 -0.82
N ASN A 30 9.24 13.47 -0.15
CA ASN A 30 10.57 13.72 -0.68
C ASN A 30 11.62 12.88 0.07
N CYS A 31 11.41 11.58 0.18
CA CYS A 31 12.34 10.70 0.87
C CYS A 31 13.71 10.71 0.18
N ILE A 32 14.75 11.06 0.93
CA ILE A 32 16.13 11.01 0.44
C ILE A 32 16.51 9.55 0.21
N GLY A 33 17.07 9.24 -0.97
CA GLY A 33 17.44 7.88 -1.34
C GLY A 33 16.26 6.99 -1.76
N CYS A 34 15.10 7.59 -2.05
CA CYS A 34 13.95 6.86 -2.57
C CYS A 34 14.30 6.15 -3.88
N HIS A 35 13.99 4.85 -3.98
CA HIS A 35 14.23 4.05 -5.18
C HIS A 35 13.32 4.41 -6.35
N SER A 36 12.24 5.14 -6.11
CA SER A 36 11.20 5.49 -7.08
C SER A 36 10.97 7.00 -7.11
N ALA A 37 12.05 7.78 -7.15
CA ALA A 37 11.98 9.25 -7.13
C ALA A 37 11.21 9.83 -8.32
N GLU A 38 11.17 9.13 -9.45
CA GLU A 38 10.41 9.50 -10.65
C GLU A 38 8.90 9.55 -10.38
N LEU A 39 8.41 8.80 -9.41
CA LEU A 39 6.98 8.80 -9.01
C LEU A 39 6.53 10.11 -8.35
N ARG A 40 7.44 11.03 -8.07
CA ARG A 40 7.08 12.38 -7.61
C ARG A 40 6.48 13.22 -8.73
N GLN A 41 6.72 12.85 -9.99
CA GLN A 41 6.22 13.55 -11.16
C GLN A 41 4.79 13.13 -11.50
N ASP A 42 4.09 14.00 -12.24
CA ASP A 42 2.77 13.71 -12.79
C ASP A 42 2.91 12.90 -14.08
N ILE A 43 3.11 11.61 -13.95
CA ILE A 43 3.36 10.68 -15.04
C ILE A 43 2.44 9.46 -14.96
N GLY A 44 2.36 8.72 -16.04
CA GLY A 44 1.59 7.47 -16.09
C GLY A 44 0.17 7.64 -16.61
N THR A 45 -0.60 6.61 -16.40
CA THR A 45 -1.98 6.47 -16.90
C THR A 45 -2.97 6.65 -15.75
N GLU A 46 -4.10 7.28 -16.03
CA GLU A 46 -5.19 7.37 -15.04
C GLU A 46 -5.69 5.97 -14.67
N LEU A 47 -5.79 5.71 -13.37
CA LEU A 47 -6.43 4.53 -12.84
C LEU A 47 -7.87 4.88 -12.45
N SER A 48 -8.79 4.61 -13.37
CA SER A 48 -10.22 4.75 -13.10
C SER A 48 -10.76 3.50 -12.40
N SER A 49 -11.93 3.60 -11.79
CA SER A 49 -12.61 2.44 -11.19
C SER A 49 -12.93 1.35 -12.23
N GLU A 50 -13.26 1.75 -13.45
CA GLU A 50 -13.53 0.84 -14.57
C GLU A 50 -12.28 0.08 -14.99
N LEU A 51 -11.15 0.80 -15.17
CA LEU A 51 -9.88 0.17 -15.51
C LEU A 51 -9.40 -0.76 -14.39
N LEU A 52 -9.53 -0.32 -13.13
CA LEU A 52 -9.17 -1.15 -11.98
C LEU A 52 -9.99 -2.45 -11.95
N SER A 53 -11.30 -2.36 -12.16
CA SER A 53 -12.17 -3.55 -12.22
C SER A 53 -11.78 -4.49 -13.36
N GLU A 54 -11.43 -3.96 -14.52
CA GLU A 54 -10.95 -4.74 -15.66
C GLU A 54 -9.63 -5.46 -15.31
N LEU A 55 -8.67 -4.76 -14.72
CA LEU A 55 -7.38 -5.34 -14.33
C LEU A 55 -7.54 -6.41 -13.23
N ILE A 56 -8.44 -6.21 -12.29
CA ILE A 56 -8.78 -7.21 -11.28
C ILE A 56 -9.32 -8.47 -11.96
N SER A 57 -10.25 -8.33 -12.91
CA SER A 57 -10.88 -9.47 -13.59
C SER A 57 -9.90 -10.28 -14.44
N LYS A 58 -8.80 -9.66 -14.89
CA LYS A 58 -7.75 -10.30 -15.68
C LYS A 58 -6.70 -11.02 -14.85
N ASN A 59 -6.71 -10.84 -13.53
CA ASN A 59 -5.70 -11.38 -12.62
C ASN A 59 -6.33 -12.32 -11.59
N ASP A 60 -6.65 -13.53 -12.00
CA ASP A 60 -7.22 -14.54 -11.12
C ASP A 60 -6.22 -14.93 -10.01
N GLY A 61 -6.74 -15.24 -8.83
CA GLY A 61 -5.95 -15.72 -7.71
C GLY A 61 -5.35 -14.63 -6.83
N ILE A 62 -5.51 -13.35 -7.16
CA ILE A 62 -5.11 -12.27 -6.26
C ILE A 62 -6.05 -12.20 -5.05
N THR A 63 -5.51 -11.80 -3.91
CA THR A 63 -6.25 -11.65 -2.65
C THR A 63 -6.34 -10.20 -2.20
N CYS A 64 -5.49 -9.35 -2.78
CA CYS A 64 -5.33 -7.96 -2.36
C CYS A 64 -4.97 -7.08 -3.56
N VAL A 65 -5.35 -5.82 -3.49
CA VAL A 65 -4.81 -4.76 -4.38
C VAL A 65 -4.02 -3.80 -3.51
N LEU A 66 -2.78 -3.52 -3.92
CA LEU A 66 -1.85 -2.66 -3.20
C LEU A 66 -1.56 -1.39 -4.00
N PHE A 67 -1.78 -0.25 -3.37
CA PHE A 67 -1.39 1.05 -3.89
C PHE A 67 -0.04 1.44 -3.28
N LEU A 68 0.99 1.49 -4.09
CA LEU A 68 2.34 1.90 -3.69
C LEU A 68 2.46 3.42 -3.86
N GLY A 69 1.94 4.13 -2.88
CA GLY A 69 1.85 5.59 -2.83
C GLY A 69 0.41 6.10 -2.75
N GLU A 70 0.25 7.30 -2.26
CA GLU A 70 -1.06 7.93 -2.07
C GLU A 70 -1.49 8.81 -3.24
N GLY A 71 -0.53 9.24 -4.08
CA GLY A 71 -0.80 10.29 -5.06
C GLY A 71 -1.12 11.60 -4.38
N LYS A 72 -1.93 12.43 -5.03
CA LYS A 72 -2.37 13.74 -4.50
C LYS A 72 -3.89 13.91 -4.40
N ASP A 73 -4.65 12.89 -4.77
CA ASP A 73 -6.12 12.92 -4.75
C ASP A 73 -6.65 11.82 -3.83
N GLN A 74 -6.78 12.16 -2.55
CA GLN A 74 -7.21 11.23 -1.52
C GLN A 74 -8.62 10.68 -1.76
N LYS A 75 -9.53 11.51 -2.26
CA LYS A 75 -10.92 11.08 -2.54
C LYS A 75 -10.95 10.02 -3.64
N ALA A 76 -10.18 10.23 -4.69
CA ALA A 76 -10.06 9.26 -5.77
C ALA A 76 -9.42 7.96 -5.27
N LEU A 77 -8.39 8.05 -4.42
CA LEU A 77 -7.75 6.88 -3.83
C LEU A 77 -8.73 6.05 -2.99
N ILE A 78 -9.53 6.70 -2.17
CA ILE A 78 -10.57 6.04 -1.35
C ILE A 78 -11.60 5.35 -2.24
N SER A 79 -12.05 6.03 -3.29
CA SER A 79 -13.01 5.45 -4.26
C SER A 79 -12.46 4.20 -4.94
N LEU A 80 -11.18 4.20 -5.30
CA LEU A 80 -10.52 3.01 -5.86
C LEU A 80 -10.45 1.87 -4.83
N ALA A 81 -10.12 2.16 -3.58
CA ALA A 81 -10.10 1.16 -2.51
C ALA A 81 -11.49 0.55 -2.28
N GLU A 82 -12.54 1.35 -2.35
CA GLU A 82 -13.92 0.86 -2.27
C GLU A 82 -14.27 -0.06 -3.44
N THR A 83 -13.80 0.26 -4.65
CA THR A 83 -13.94 -0.61 -5.83
C THR A 83 -13.29 -1.98 -5.59
N VAL A 84 -12.09 -1.98 -5.02
CA VAL A 84 -11.38 -3.22 -4.63
C VAL A 84 -12.23 -4.05 -3.66
N LYS A 85 -12.75 -3.43 -2.62
CA LYS A 85 -13.55 -4.11 -1.60
C LYS A 85 -14.85 -4.69 -2.16
N LYS A 86 -15.50 -3.99 -3.07
CA LYS A 86 -16.68 -4.50 -3.79
C LYS A 86 -16.38 -5.74 -4.62
N SER A 87 -15.14 -5.92 -5.03
CA SER A 87 -14.68 -7.13 -5.74
C SER A 87 -14.37 -8.30 -4.82
N GLY A 88 -14.57 -8.13 -3.51
CA GLY A 88 -14.28 -9.16 -2.50
C GLY A 88 -12.81 -9.28 -2.14
N LEU A 89 -11.97 -8.33 -2.53
CA LEU A 89 -10.54 -8.30 -2.26
C LEU A 89 -10.21 -7.34 -1.10
N LYS A 90 -9.03 -7.51 -0.53
CA LYS A 90 -8.47 -6.59 0.45
C LYS A 90 -7.80 -5.42 -0.26
N ALA A 91 -7.87 -4.24 0.36
CA ALA A 91 -7.19 -3.05 -0.13
C ALA A 91 -6.02 -2.70 0.81
N ALA A 92 -4.86 -2.44 0.22
CA ALA A 92 -3.65 -2.08 0.96
C ALA A 92 -3.03 -0.80 0.41
N LEU A 93 -2.40 -0.03 1.29
CA LEU A 93 -1.78 1.24 0.97
C LEU A 93 -0.38 1.33 1.58
N TYR A 94 0.59 1.76 0.79
CA TYR A 94 1.89 2.20 1.27
C TYR A 94 1.92 3.72 1.29
N SER A 95 2.00 4.30 2.49
CA SER A 95 2.17 5.73 2.70
C SER A 95 3.59 6.03 3.18
N GLY A 96 4.14 7.15 2.71
CA GLY A 96 5.41 7.68 3.23
C GLY A 96 5.24 8.61 4.43
N ARG A 97 4.02 8.85 4.88
CA ARG A 97 3.73 9.72 6.02
C ARG A 97 3.85 8.97 7.33
N LEU A 98 4.11 9.70 8.41
CA LEU A 98 4.12 9.13 9.75
C LEU A 98 2.72 8.67 10.16
N THR A 99 2.64 7.71 11.06
CA THR A 99 1.36 7.14 11.52
C THR A 99 0.38 8.22 11.99
N GLU A 100 0.87 9.20 12.74
CA GLU A 100 0.07 10.30 13.28
C GLU A 100 -0.37 11.34 12.23
N GLU A 101 0.25 11.34 11.06
CA GLU A 101 -0.08 12.26 9.96
C GLU A 101 -1.16 11.71 9.02
N ILE A 102 -1.49 10.42 9.13
CA ILE A 102 -2.44 9.75 8.25
C ILE A 102 -3.86 9.95 8.78
N GLU A 103 -4.74 10.44 7.93
CA GLU A 103 -6.13 10.72 8.28
C GLU A 103 -6.91 9.45 8.64
N GLY A 104 -7.85 9.58 9.58
CA GLY A 104 -8.69 8.48 10.04
C GLY A 104 -9.44 7.77 8.92
N CYS A 105 -9.89 8.51 7.89
CA CYS A 105 -10.61 7.91 6.75
C CYS A 105 -9.76 6.90 5.97
N LEU A 106 -8.45 7.07 5.89
CA LEU A 106 -7.56 6.09 5.27
C LEU A 106 -7.44 4.83 6.14
N TRP A 107 -7.30 4.99 7.46
CA TRP A 107 -7.29 3.85 8.37
C TRP A 107 -8.60 3.06 8.33
N GLU A 108 -9.72 3.73 8.17
CA GLU A 108 -11.03 3.10 8.04
C GLU A 108 -11.24 2.39 6.71
N THR A 109 -10.61 2.88 5.64
CA THR A 109 -10.80 2.38 4.28
C THR A 109 -9.96 1.16 3.98
N PHE A 110 -8.68 1.16 4.38
CA PHE A 110 -7.73 0.12 4.01
C PHE A 110 -7.68 -1.03 5.02
N ASP A 111 -7.43 -2.24 4.52
CA ASP A 111 -7.24 -3.44 5.35
C ASP A 111 -5.79 -3.57 5.83
N TYR A 112 -4.85 -3.07 5.04
CA TYR A 112 -3.44 -2.95 5.39
C TYR A 112 -2.95 -1.55 5.06
N LEU A 113 -2.14 -0.96 5.94
CA LEU A 113 -1.55 0.34 5.70
C LEU A 113 -0.12 0.40 6.25
N LYS A 114 0.84 0.64 5.36
CA LYS A 114 2.22 0.90 5.73
C LYS A 114 2.42 2.40 5.92
N ALA A 115 2.96 2.80 7.07
CA ALA A 115 3.26 4.17 7.42
C ALA A 115 4.77 4.38 7.59
N GLY A 116 5.22 5.58 7.36
CA GLY A 116 6.59 6.05 7.57
C GLY A 116 7.36 6.24 6.27
N PRO A 117 8.20 7.29 6.21
CA PRO A 117 9.09 7.52 5.09
C PRO A 117 10.23 6.49 5.06
N TYR A 118 10.77 6.25 3.86
CA TYR A 118 12.02 5.50 3.76
C TYR A 118 13.16 6.37 4.29
N ILE A 119 13.90 5.86 5.27
CA ILE A 119 15.09 6.49 5.84
C ILE A 119 16.26 5.51 5.70
N VAL A 120 17.25 5.88 4.90
CA VAL A 120 18.33 4.97 4.51
C VAL A 120 19.10 4.43 5.74
N GLU A 121 19.29 5.22 6.78
CA GLU A 121 19.98 4.83 8.02
C GLU A 121 19.24 3.72 8.77
N PHE A 122 17.93 3.68 8.67
CA PHE A 122 17.09 2.68 9.34
C PHE A 122 16.75 1.48 8.45
N GLY A 123 16.86 1.65 7.14
CA GLY A 123 16.65 0.60 6.16
C GLY A 123 15.18 0.34 5.80
N PRO A 124 14.96 -0.60 4.87
CA PRO A 124 13.62 -0.97 4.41
C PRO A 124 12.84 -1.82 5.44
N LEU A 125 11.59 -2.13 5.13
CA LEU A 125 10.68 -2.90 6.00
C LEU A 125 11.24 -4.25 6.48
N ASN A 126 12.08 -4.90 5.68
CA ASN A 126 12.67 -6.20 6.02
C ASN A 126 13.86 -6.11 6.98
N LYS A 127 14.16 -4.93 7.49
CA LYS A 127 15.19 -4.70 8.52
C LYS A 127 14.53 -4.36 9.85
N GLU A 128 14.98 -5.00 10.93
CA GLU A 128 14.46 -4.73 12.28
C GLU A 128 14.72 -3.28 12.74
N THR A 129 15.69 -2.61 12.11
CA THR A 129 16.03 -1.21 12.37
C THR A 129 15.10 -0.21 11.72
N THR A 130 14.16 -0.66 10.87
CA THR A 130 13.27 0.22 10.11
C THR A 130 12.41 1.10 11.01
N ASN A 131 12.22 2.36 10.60
CA ASN A 131 11.21 3.25 11.18
C ASN A 131 9.82 3.05 10.58
N GLN A 132 9.73 2.31 9.46
CA GLN A 132 8.45 2.04 8.79
C GLN A 132 7.70 0.94 9.53
N LYS A 133 6.36 1.04 9.50
CA LYS A 133 5.47 0.05 10.12
C LYS A 133 4.38 -0.34 9.17
N LEU A 134 4.11 -1.65 9.05
CA LEU A 134 2.94 -2.17 8.39
C LEU A 134 1.90 -2.57 9.42
N PHE A 135 0.70 -2.01 9.28
CA PHE A 135 -0.44 -2.32 10.13
C PHE A 135 -1.47 -3.13 9.35
N LYS A 136 -1.98 -4.16 10.00
CA LYS A 136 -3.23 -4.81 9.62
C LYS A 136 -4.37 -4.14 10.39
N ILE A 137 -5.42 -3.73 9.68
CA ILE A 137 -6.55 -3.05 10.29
C ILE A 137 -7.65 -4.07 10.54
N ASN A 138 -7.89 -4.36 11.80
CA ASN A 138 -8.96 -5.26 12.22
C ASN A 138 -10.21 -4.45 12.53
N LYS A 139 -11.31 -4.76 11.83
CA LYS A 139 -12.60 -4.08 11.96
C LYS A 139 -13.58 -5.05 12.60
N LYS A 140 -14.06 -4.71 13.79
CA LYS A 140 -15.03 -5.51 14.52
C LYS A 140 -15.99 -4.58 15.27
N ASN A 141 -17.30 -4.74 15.05
CA ASN A 141 -18.35 -3.96 15.72
C ASN A 141 -18.13 -2.43 15.61
N ASN A 142 -17.75 -1.94 14.42
CA ASN A 142 -17.42 -0.53 14.15
C ASN A 142 -16.20 -0.01 14.93
N ILE A 143 -15.39 -0.89 15.51
CA ILE A 143 -14.14 -0.58 16.19
C ILE A 143 -12.99 -0.98 15.27
N PHE A 144 -12.03 -0.06 15.09
CA PHE A 144 -10.82 -0.30 14.30
C PHE A 144 -9.65 -0.53 15.25
N GLU A 145 -8.95 -1.64 15.07
CA GLU A 145 -7.69 -1.92 15.74
C GLU A 145 -6.57 -1.98 14.72
N LYS A 146 -5.48 -1.27 15.01
CA LYS A 146 -4.25 -1.31 14.22
C LYS A 146 -3.32 -2.34 14.86
N GLU A 147 -3.08 -3.44 14.16
CA GLU A 147 -2.13 -4.45 14.56
C GLU A 147 -0.83 -4.25 13.80
N ASP A 148 0.27 -3.96 14.49
CA ASP A 148 1.59 -3.85 13.89
C ASP A 148 2.09 -5.25 13.53
N ILE A 149 2.15 -5.52 12.23
CA ILE A 149 2.63 -6.81 11.69
C ILE A 149 3.97 -6.69 10.99
N THR A 150 4.71 -5.62 11.21
CA THR A 150 6.02 -5.37 10.58
C THR A 150 7.00 -6.52 10.80
N PHE A 151 6.95 -7.16 11.96
CA PHE A 151 7.83 -8.29 12.29
C PHE A 151 7.73 -9.45 11.30
N LYS A 152 6.65 -9.59 10.57
CA LYS A 152 6.47 -10.64 9.56
C LYS A 152 7.42 -10.50 8.37
N PHE A 153 7.99 -9.31 8.16
CA PHE A 153 9.03 -9.10 7.14
C PHE A 153 10.43 -9.55 7.60
N TRP A 154 10.63 -9.77 8.91
CA TRP A 154 11.94 -10.07 9.46
C TRP A 154 12.17 -11.57 9.46
N LYS A 155 13.09 -12.03 8.63
CA LYS A 155 13.45 -13.45 8.59
C LYS A 155 14.24 -13.80 9.86
N LYS A 156 13.76 -14.78 10.59
CA LYS A 156 14.56 -15.43 11.62
C LYS A 156 15.58 -16.35 10.94
N ASN A 157 16.80 -16.40 11.47
CA ASN A 157 17.82 -17.29 10.95
C ASN A 157 17.32 -18.75 10.97
N GLY A 158 17.26 -19.38 9.79
CA GLY A 158 16.85 -20.78 9.62
C GLY A 158 15.40 -21.02 9.24
N GLU A 159 14.57 -19.99 9.09
CA GLU A 159 13.20 -20.14 8.56
C GLU A 159 13.21 -19.99 7.04
N ILE A 160 12.75 -21.03 6.35
CA ILE A 160 12.49 -21.03 4.91
C ILE A 160 11.00 -20.82 4.73
N TYR A 161 10.62 -19.76 4.02
CA TYR A 161 9.26 -19.49 3.62
C TYR A 161 9.05 -19.88 2.18
#